data_a264c76bd5276aff719a4c1a1f69383f
#
_entry.id   a264c76bd5276aff719a4c1a1f69383f
#
_cell.length_a   1.000
_cell.length_b   1.000
_cell.length_c   1.000
_cell.angle_alpha   90.00
_cell.angle_beta   90.00
_cell.angle_gamma   90.00
#
_symmetry.space_group_name_H-M   'P 1'
#
loop_
_entity.id
_entity.type
_entity.pdbx_description
1 polymer ?
#
loop_
_entity_poly.entity_id
_entity_poly.type
_entity_poly.pdbx_seq_one_letter_code
_entity_poly.pdbx_strand_id
1 'polypeptide(L)'
;RRWGLPIPVFYCKDCGKPICTDETIKAVSDLFAEKGSNAWFDMDAADILPKGFTCPHCGKNAGFTKEEDTLDGWFDSGSTHFASMKKDQGFWPATMYLEGLDQYRGWFQSSLLTAVGAFGQGAPFKECVTHGWTVDGEGKAMHKSLGNGVDPADVFNENGADILRLWAASADYHADVRCSKEIFKQLSQNYLKFRNTCKFMLDNLVDFDPEKLTKPEDMPVLDRWLLTKLNELIEKAEQSYCDYEFHIITHAVNDFCVNTLSSFYLDIVKDRLYCEGAESATRRSAQTALYLTLHTLSKLFAPILAFTCDEIWLAMPHTGDDDARNVVLNEMNKPFTAYALDSETMARWEHIIAVRTVVNGALEEARA
;
A
#
# COMPACT_ATOMS: atom_id res chain seq x y z
N ARG A 1 -30.42 -16.38 14.63
CA ARG A 1 -29.28 -15.45 14.71
C ARG A 1 -29.65 -14.23 15.54
N ARG A 2 -28.69 -13.71 16.31
CA ARG A 2 -28.93 -12.54 17.20
C ARG A 2 -27.91 -11.43 16.98
N TRP A 3 -27.15 -11.50 15.91
CA TRP A 3 -26.15 -10.52 15.53
C TRP A 3 -26.31 -10.15 14.06
N GLY A 4 -26.68 -8.91 13.81
CA GLY A 4 -26.97 -8.36 12.49
C GLY A 4 -28.24 -7.50 12.49
N LEU A 5 -28.57 -6.94 11.34
CA LEU A 5 -29.79 -6.16 11.14
C LEU A 5 -31.02 -7.07 11.31
N PRO A 6 -32.06 -6.66 12.09
CA PRO A 6 -33.30 -7.44 12.20
C PRO A 6 -33.95 -7.68 10.84
N ILE A 7 -34.51 -8.88 10.66
CA ILE A 7 -35.29 -9.20 9.46
C ILE A 7 -36.66 -8.52 9.58
N PRO A 8 -36.99 -7.55 8.71
CA PRO A 8 -38.19 -6.69 8.89
C PRO A 8 -39.49 -7.37 8.41
N VAL A 9 -39.75 -8.56 8.93
CA VAL A 9 -40.92 -9.38 8.58
C VAL A 9 -41.90 -9.41 9.77
N PHE A 10 -43.19 -9.19 9.48
CA PHE A 10 -44.27 -9.36 10.41
C PHE A 10 -45.05 -10.61 10.09
N TYR A 11 -45.76 -11.18 11.08
CA TYR A 11 -46.63 -12.34 10.90
C TYR A 11 -48.05 -11.98 11.40
N CYS A 12 -49.04 -12.28 10.57
CA CYS A 12 -50.43 -12.09 10.95
C CYS A 12 -50.87 -13.16 11.97
N LYS A 13 -51.41 -12.77 13.09
CA LYS A 13 -51.92 -13.70 14.12
C LYS A 13 -53.14 -14.50 13.66
N ASP A 14 -53.92 -14.00 12.67
CA ASP A 14 -55.10 -14.71 12.14
C ASP A 14 -54.77 -15.78 11.13
N CYS A 15 -53.92 -15.50 10.15
CA CYS A 15 -53.66 -16.42 9.06
C CYS A 15 -52.23 -17.01 9.06
N GLY A 16 -51.37 -16.57 9.98
CA GLY A 16 -50.00 -17.02 10.14
C GLY A 16 -49.02 -16.65 8.99
N LYS A 17 -49.50 -15.92 7.99
CA LYS A 17 -48.66 -15.61 6.81
C LYS A 17 -47.70 -14.48 7.11
N PRO A 18 -46.44 -14.58 6.54
CA PRO A 18 -45.46 -13.51 6.63
C PRO A 18 -45.89 -12.28 5.81
N ILE A 19 -45.58 -11.11 6.31
CA ILE A 19 -45.87 -9.81 5.71
C ILE A 19 -44.55 -9.05 5.54
N CYS A 20 -44.22 -8.72 4.30
CA CYS A 20 -43.08 -7.90 3.92
C CYS A 20 -43.52 -7.11 2.68
N THR A 21 -44.02 -5.90 2.87
CA THR A 21 -44.49 -5.02 1.80
C THR A 21 -43.71 -3.72 1.81
N ASP A 22 -43.77 -2.96 0.72
CA ASP A 22 -43.10 -1.65 0.64
C ASP A 22 -43.52 -0.72 1.79
N GLU A 23 -44.81 -0.78 2.18
CA GLU A 23 -45.34 0.00 3.30
C GLU A 23 -44.73 -0.39 4.66
N THR A 24 -44.62 -1.73 4.92
CA THR A 24 -44.04 -2.22 6.18
C THR A 24 -42.53 -2.00 6.21
N ILE A 25 -41.83 -2.18 5.10
CA ILE A 25 -40.40 -1.88 4.98
C ILE A 25 -40.12 -0.40 5.21
N LYS A 26 -40.94 0.48 4.63
CA LYS A 26 -40.81 1.92 4.84
C LYS A 26 -40.99 2.30 6.31
N ALA A 27 -42.00 1.76 6.98
CA ALA A 27 -42.24 2.03 8.40
C ALA A 27 -41.06 1.60 9.28
N VAL A 28 -40.45 0.44 8.99
CA VAL A 28 -39.26 -0.05 9.69
C VAL A 28 -38.05 0.83 9.37
N SER A 29 -37.86 1.21 8.11
CA SER A 29 -36.75 2.09 7.68
C SER A 29 -36.83 3.46 8.38
N ASP A 30 -38.01 4.05 8.44
CA ASP A 30 -38.25 5.34 9.13
C ASP A 30 -37.95 5.20 10.64
N LEU A 31 -38.39 4.10 11.27
CA LEU A 31 -38.12 3.80 12.67
C LEU A 31 -36.60 3.67 12.93
N PHE A 32 -35.87 2.93 12.07
CA PHE A 32 -34.45 2.73 12.25
C PHE A 32 -33.65 4.02 12.01
N ALA A 33 -34.12 4.89 11.11
CA ALA A 33 -33.51 6.19 10.90
C ALA A 33 -33.69 7.11 12.13
N GLU A 34 -34.81 7.01 12.85
CA GLU A 34 -35.09 7.84 14.03
C GLU A 34 -34.45 7.26 15.31
N LYS A 35 -34.60 5.95 15.55
CA LYS A 35 -34.29 5.30 16.84
C LYS A 35 -33.19 4.24 16.80
N GLY A 36 -32.66 3.93 15.62
CA GLY A 36 -31.74 2.84 15.43
C GLY A 36 -32.41 1.46 15.38
N SER A 37 -31.67 0.43 14.94
CA SER A 37 -32.21 -0.92 14.72
C SER A 37 -32.62 -1.66 16.00
N ASN A 38 -32.09 -1.28 17.17
CA ASN A 38 -32.51 -1.87 18.45
C ASN A 38 -33.99 -1.63 18.75
N ALA A 39 -34.59 -0.56 18.24
CA ALA A 39 -36.02 -0.27 18.40
C ALA A 39 -36.92 -1.42 17.90
N TRP A 40 -36.42 -2.26 16.98
CA TRP A 40 -37.14 -3.47 16.56
C TRP A 40 -37.42 -4.43 17.73
N PHE A 41 -36.47 -4.59 18.63
CA PHE A 41 -36.61 -5.49 19.78
C PHE A 41 -37.37 -4.84 20.95
N ASP A 42 -37.28 -3.52 21.07
CA ASP A 42 -37.86 -2.75 22.19
C ASP A 42 -39.35 -2.40 22.00
N MET A 43 -39.85 -2.40 20.76
CA MET A 43 -41.23 -1.95 20.44
C MET A 43 -42.06 -3.13 19.96
N ASP A 44 -43.37 -3.08 20.21
CA ASP A 44 -44.32 -4.06 19.70
C ASP A 44 -44.65 -3.84 18.21
N ALA A 45 -45.05 -4.93 17.51
CA ALA A 45 -45.40 -4.86 16.08
C ALA A 45 -46.48 -3.81 15.78
N ALA A 46 -47.43 -3.62 16.71
CA ALA A 46 -48.51 -2.63 16.58
C ALA A 46 -48.02 -1.18 16.60
N ASP A 47 -46.91 -0.91 17.30
CA ASP A 47 -46.33 0.43 17.42
C ASP A 47 -45.43 0.77 16.21
N ILE A 48 -44.95 -0.24 15.49
CA ILE A 48 -44.09 -0.10 14.30
C ILE A 48 -44.96 0.02 13.04
N LEU A 49 -45.98 -0.80 12.94
CA LEU A 49 -46.87 -0.80 11.76
C LEU A 49 -47.70 0.49 11.65
N PRO A 50 -48.03 0.93 10.43
CA PRO A 50 -48.90 2.09 10.21
C PRO A 50 -50.24 1.96 10.93
N LYS A 51 -50.78 3.07 11.43
CA LYS A 51 -52.10 3.07 12.09
C LYS A 51 -53.17 2.52 11.15
N GLY A 52 -53.96 1.54 11.65
CA GLY A 52 -55.02 0.91 10.86
C GLY A 52 -54.55 -0.14 9.85
N PHE A 53 -53.27 -0.54 9.90
CA PHE A 53 -52.74 -1.58 9.02
C PHE A 53 -53.52 -2.87 9.11
N THR A 54 -53.88 -3.44 7.97
CA THR A 54 -54.60 -4.72 7.84
C THR A 54 -53.75 -5.73 7.08
N CYS A 55 -53.88 -7.01 7.42
CA CYS A 55 -53.15 -8.06 6.76
C CYS A 55 -53.46 -8.13 5.24
N PRO A 56 -52.50 -8.01 4.34
CA PRO A 56 -52.73 -8.06 2.90
C PRO A 56 -53.24 -9.43 2.41
N HIS A 57 -53.13 -10.47 3.23
CA HIS A 57 -53.54 -11.82 2.86
C HIS A 57 -54.96 -12.16 3.29
N CYS A 58 -55.42 -11.68 4.44
CA CYS A 58 -56.76 -12.04 4.97
C CYS A 58 -57.65 -10.83 5.31
N GLY A 59 -57.15 -9.60 5.16
CA GLY A 59 -57.90 -8.36 5.41
C GLY A 59 -58.16 -8.05 6.89
N LYS A 60 -57.72 -8.90 7.82
CA LYS A 60 -57.97 -8.74 9.24
C LYS A 60 -56.89 -7.92 9.96
N ASN A 61 -57.22 -7.43 11.15
CA ASN A 61 -56.36 -6.66 12.03
C ASN A 61 -56.47 -7.16 13.48
N ALA A 62 -56.32 -8.46 13.73
CA ALA A 62 -56.39 -9.05 15.09
C ALA A 62 -55.03 -9.02 15.80
N GLY A 63 -54.03 -8.53 15.14
CA GLY A 63 -52.67 -8.34 15.67
C GLY A 63 -51.59 -9.02 14.83
N PHE A 64 -50.35 -8.60 15.11
CA PHE A 64 -49.15 -9.03 14.41
C PHE A 64 -48.05 -9.39 15.39
N THR A 65 -47.14 -10.29 14.98
CA THR A 65 -45.89 -10.57 15.64
C THR A 65 -44.76 -10.18 14.70
N LYS A 66 -43.52 -10.09 15.22
CA LYS A 66 -42.33 -9.75 14.45
C LYS A 66 -41.40 -10.96 14.33
N GLU A 67 -40.58 -10.97 13.32
CA GLU A 67 -39.47 -11.89 13.23
C GLU A 67 -38.45 -11.57 14.34
N GLU A 68 -37.84 -12.60 14.93
CA GLU A 68 -36.83 -12.48 15.99
C GLU A 68 -35.42 -12.70 15.50
N ASP A 69 -35.25 -13.31 14.31
CA ASP A 69 -33.96 -13.52 13.69
C ASP A 69 -33.41 -12.24 13.05
N THR A 70 -32.09 -12.22 12.87
CA THR A 70 -31.37 -11.15 12.19
C THR A 70 -30.84 -11.63 10.84
N LEU A 71 -30.61 -10.71 9.93
CA LEU A 71 -29.83 -10.96 8.73
C LEU A 71 -28.42 -11.41 9.10
N ASP A 72 -27.75 -12.10 8.19
CA ASP A 72 -26.35 -12.47 8.34
C ASP A 72 -25.49 -11.20 8.39
N GLY A 73 -24.50 -11.15 9.28
CA GLY A 73 -23.58 -10.01 9.36
C GLY A 73 -22.83 -9.70 8.07
N TRP A 74 -22.68 -10.69 7.17
CA TRP A 74 -22.16 -10.46 5.82
C TRP A 74 -23.09 -9.66 4.93
N PHE A 75 -24.40 -9.65 5.20
CA PHE A 75 -25.32 -8.75 4.51
C PHE A 75 -25.07 -7.29 4.90
N ASP A 76 -24.89 -7.02 6.19
CA ASP A 76 -24.62 -5.67 6.69
C ASP A 76 -23.31 -5.15 6.11
N SER A 77 -22.21 -5.90 6.23
CA SER A 77 -20.91 -5.54 5.69
C SER A 77 -20.90 -5.47 4.15
N GLY A 78 -21.61 -6.38 3.50
CA GLY A 78 -21.74 -6.42 2.05
C GLY A 78 -22.50 -5.22 1.47
N SER A 79 -23.38 -4.60 2.25
CA SER A 79 -24.13 -3.40 1.84
C SER A 79 -23.37 -2.09 2.01
N THR A 80 -22.17 -2.10 2.58
CA THR A 80 -21.35 -0.90 2.88
C THR A 80 -21.09 -0.04 1.64
N HIS A 81 -20.90 -0.66 0.48
CA HIS A 81 -20.70 0.05 -0.78
C HIS A 81 -21.83 1.00 -1.13
N PHE A 82 -23.07 0.67 -0.74
CA PHE A 82 -24.24 1.50 -0.98
C PHE A 82 -24.50 2.43 0.20
N ALA A 83 -24.57 1.88 1.41
CA ALA A 83 -24.97 2.61 2.61
C ALA A 83 -23.99 3.73 2.98
N SER A 84 -22.68 3.45 2.93
CA SER A 84 -21.65 4.42 3.30
C SER A 84 -21.05 5.11 2.08
N MET A 85 -20.50 4.35 1.12
CA MET A 85 -19.74 4.95 0.02
C MET A 85 -20.63 5.80 -0.90
N LYS A 86 -21.71 5.22 -1.42
CA LYS A 86 -22.57 5.91 -2.40
C LYS A 86 -23.44 6.97 -1.74
N LYS A 87 -24.08 6.62 -0.62
CA LYS A 87 -25.05 7.49 0.03
C LYS A 87 -24.39 8.61 0.84
N ASP A 88 -23.40 8.27 1.68
CA ASP A 88 -22.81 9.23 2.61
C ASP A 88 -21.61 9.97 2.03
N GLN A 89 -20.76 9.29 1.25
CA GLN A 89 -19.53 9.85 0.71
C GLN A 89 -19.62 10.27 -0.76
N GLY A 90 -20.70 9.87 -1.46
CA GLY A 90 -20.98 10.33 -2.81
C GLY A 90 -20.11 9.73 -3.91
N PHE A 91 -19.35 8.66 -3.65
CA PHE A 91 -18.57 7.96 -4.67
C PHE A 91 -18.95 6.48 -4.77
N TRP A 92 -18.95 5.97 -5.99
CA TRP A 92 -19.23 4.58 -6.33
C TRP A 92 -18.89 4.32 -7.80
N PRO A 93 -18.31 3.17 -8.18
CA PRO A 93 -17.81 2.09 -7.33
C PRO A 93 -16.50 2.43 -6.62
N ALA A 94 -16.07 1.59 -5.66
CA ALA A 94 -14.75 1.68 -5.07
C ALA A 94 -13.66 1.53 -6.13
N THR A 95 -12.53 2.20 -5.96
CA THR A 95 -11.39 2.00 -6.86
C THR A 95 -10.86 0.59 -6.72
N MET A 96 -10.65 0.13 -5.48
CA MET A 96 -10.10 -1.19 -5.21
C MET A 96 -10.79 -1.85 -4.03
N TYR A 97 -11.01 -3.16 -4.13
CA TYR A 97 -11.29 -4.06 -3.01
C TYR A 97 -10.05 -4.92 -2.75
N LEU A 98 -9.55 -4.90 -1.51
CA LEU A 98 -8.35 -5.63 -1.09
C LEU A 98 -8.66 -6.46 0.16
N GLU A 99 -8.60 -7.79 0.04
CA GLU A 99 -8.80 -8.73 1.13
C GLU A 99 -8.09 -10.06 0.86
N GLY A 100 -8.09 -10.95 1.87
CA GLY A 100 -7.65 -12.33 1.71
C GLY A 100 -8.55 -13.14 0.76
N LEU A 101 -7.99 -14.17 0.18
CA LEU A 101 -8.70 -15.05 -0.78
C LEU A 101 -9.90 -15.78 -0.17
N ASP A 102 -10.00 -15.93 1.16
CA ASP A 102 -11.16 -16.48 1.86
C ASP A 102 -12.41 -15.61 1.71
N GLN A 103 -12.26 -14.32 1.41
CA GLN A 103 -13.37 -13.39 1.22
C GLN A 103 -14.14 -13.61 -0.09
N TYR A 104 -13.70 -14.51 -0.95
CA TYR A 104 -14.53 -14.98 -2.06
C TYR A 104 -15.86 -15.59 -1.62
N ARG A 105 -15.92 -16.14 -0.39
CA ARG A 105 -17.15 -16.64 0.24
C ARG A 105 -17.61 -15.77 1.43
N GLY A 106 -17.10 -14.58 1.58
CA GLY A 106 -17.43 -13.65 2.64
C GLY A 106 -17.85 -12.31 2.08
N TRP A 107 -17.06 -11.28 2.40
CA TRP A 107 -17.38 -9.91 2.06
C TRP A 107 -17.44 -9.62 0.56
N PHE A 108 -16.53 -10.15 -0.25
CA PHE A 108 -16.59 -9.96 -1.70
C PHE A 108 -17.89 -10.53 -2.29
N GLN A 109 -18.28 -11.72 -1.89
CA GLN A 109 -19.49 -12.36 -2.38
C GLN A 109 -20.74 -11.57 -1.99
N SER A 110 -20.90 -11.21 -0.72
CA SER A 110 -22.05 -10.47 -0.24
C SER A 110 -22.13 -9.07 -0.85
N SER A 111 -21.00 -8.40 -1.00
CA SER A 111 -20.90 -7.08 -1.61
C SER A 111 -21.30 -7.11 -3.09
N LEU A 112 -20.78 -8.07 -3.85
CA LEU A 112 -21.12 -8.25 -5.27
C LEU A 112 -22.60 -8.60 -5.46
N LEU A 113 -23.12 -9.54 -4.67
CA LEU A 113 -24.50 -10.00 -4.81
C LEU A 113 -25.51 -8.91 -4.42
N THR A 114 -25.24 -8.13 -3.39
CA THR A 114 -26.11 -7.00 -3.02
C THR A 114 -26.09 -5.90 -4.08
N ALA A 115 -24.92 -5.58 -4.66
CA ALA A 115 -24.80 -4.58 -5.71
C ALA A 115 -25.56 -4.99 -6.98
N VAL A 116 -25.35 -6.20 -7.45
CA VAL A 116 -25.95 -6.71 -8.70
C VAL A 116 -27.42 -7.10 -8.50
N GLY A 117 -27.72 -7.84 -7.43
CA GLY A 117 -29.04 -8.41 -7.23
C GLY A 117 -30.06 -7.43 -6.65
N ALA A 118 -29.66 -6.64 -5.64
CA ALA A 118 -30.58 -5.70 -4.98
C ALA A 118 -30.65 -4.33 -5.68
N PHE A 119 -29.54 -3.84 -6.20
CA PHE A 119 -29.50 -2.49 -6.78
C PHE A 119 -29.45 -2.48 -8.32
N GLY A 120 -29.33 -3.65 -8.98
CA GLY A 120 -29.26 -3.76 -10.44
C GLY A 120 -28.05 -3.03 -11.04
N GLN A 121 -26.98 -2.83 -10.26
CA GLN A 121 -25.75 -2.16 -10.66
C GLN A 121 -24.68 -3.19 -10.98
N GLY A 122 -23.58 -2.76 -11.60
CA GLY A 122 -22.40 -3.62 -11.81
C GLY A 122 -21.67 -3.94 -10.51
N ALA A 123 -20.44 -4.42 -10.62
CA ALA A 123 -19.60 -4.67 -9.45
C ALA A 123 -19.38 -3.38 -8.64
N PRO A 124 -19.37 -3.45 -7.28
CA PRO A 124 -19.17 -2.28 -6.43
C PRO A 124 -17.71 -1.81 -6.37
N PHE A 125 -16.83 -2.38 -7.17
CA PHE A 125 -15.41 -2.10 -7.27
C PHE A 125 -14.95 -2.10 -8.73
N LYS A 126 -13.88 -1.36 -9.03
CA LYS A 126 -13.21 -1.37 -10.33
C LYS A 126 -12.15 -2.47 -10.40
N GLU A 127 -11.41 -2.64 -9.31
CA GLU A 127 -10.32 -3.59 -9.18
C GLU A 127 -10.52 -4.45 -7.93
N CYS A 128 -10.08 -5.71 -8.00
CA CYS A 128 -10.12 -6.64 -6.89
C CYS A 128 -8.74 -7.29 -6.73
N VAL A 129 -8.08 -6.99 -5.62
CA VAL A 129 -6.77 -7.55 -5.28
C VAL A 129 -6.96 -8.52 -4.11
N THR A 130 -6.40 -9.72 -4.24
CA THR A 130 -6.47 -10.75 -3.20
C THR A 130 -5.08 -11.17 -2.75
N HIS A 131 -4.95 -11.50 -1.47
CA HIS A 131 -3.69 -11.98 -0.90
C HIS A 131 -3.86 -13.33 -0.21
N GLY A 132 -2.74 -14.06 -0.09
CA GLY A 132 -2.65 -15.31 0.66
C GLY A 132 -2.68 -15.07 2.18
N TRP A 133 -2.45 -16.14 2.94
CA TRP A 133 -2.41 -16.10 4.38
C TRP A 133 -1.04 -15.64 4.90
N THR A 134 -1.04 -15.02 6.08
CA THR A 134 0.17 -14.90 6.86
C THR A 134 0.36 -16.16 7.70
N VAL A 135 1.49 -16.82 7.50
CA VAL A 135 1.85 -18.08 8.17
C VAL A 135 3.12 -17.89 9.00
N ASP A 136 3.37 -18.79 9.95
CA ASP A 136 4.59 -18.74 10.76
C ASP A 136 5.86 -19.07 9.94
N GLY A 137 7.03 -19.00 10.58
CA GLY A 137 8.31 -19.28 9.90
C GLY A 137 8.42 -20.67 9.29
N GLU A 138 7.64 -21.64 9.79
CA GLU A 138 7.57 -23.01 9.26
C GLU A 138 6.49 -23.20 8.17
N GLY A 139 5.69 -22.16 7.91
CA GLY A 139 4.59 -22.22 6.93
C GLY A 139 3.28 -22.75 7.49
N LYS A 140 3.10 -22.78 8.83
CA LYS A 140 1.88 -23.20 9.49
C LYS A 140 0.96 -22.01 9.75
N ALA A 141 -0.34 -22.22 9.69
CA ALA A 141 -1.33 -21.21 10.05
C ALA A 141 -1.11 -20.69 11.50
N MET A 142 -1.21 -19.40 11.69
CA MET A 142 -1.09 -18.78 13.00
C MET A 142 -2.38 -18.94 13.81
N HIS A 143 -2.28 -19.47 15.01
CA HIS A 143 -3.39 -19.62 15.94
C HIS A 143 -3.00 -19.14 17.35
N LYS A 144 -3.90 -18.39 18.00
CA LYS A 144 -3.69 -17.94 19.39
C LYS A 144 -3.39 -19.10 20.35
N SER A 145 -4.04 -20.26 20.13
CA SER A 145 -3.87 -21.46 20.95
C SER A 145 -2.50 -22.13 20.76
N LEU A 146 -1.81 -21.88 19.65
CA LEU A 146 -0.47 -22.43 19.38
C LEU A 146 0.65 -21.45 19.79
N GLY A 147 0.31 -20.20 20.11
CA GLY A 147 1.29 -19.19 20.47
C GLY A 147 2.30 -18.85 19.36
N ASN A 148 1.99 -19.20 18.10
CA ASN A 148 2.86 -18.98 16.95
C ASN A 148 2.51 -17.69 16.17
N GLY A 149 1.62 -16.86 16.73
CA GLY A 149 1.29 -15.56 16.15
C GLY A 149 2.37 -14.51 16.45
N VAL A 150 2.56 -13.58 15.52
CA VAL A 150 3.41 -12.40 15.72
C VAL A 150 2.49 -11.20 15.95
N ASP A 151 2.66 -10.53 17.10
CA ASP A 151 1.94 -9.28 17.37
C ASP A 151 2.64 -8.12 16.63
N PRO A 152 1.94 -7.37 15.76
CA PRO A 152 2.49 -6.18 15.13
C PRO A 152 3.09 -5.17 16.13
N ALA A 153 2.51 -5.06 17.33
CA ALA A 153 3.02 -4.15 18.35
C ALA A 153 4.43 -4.52 18.81
N ASP A 154 4.73 -5.82 18.94
CA ASP A 154 6.08 -6.29 19.28
C ASP A 154 7.08 -5.93 18.18
N VAL A 155 6.67 -6.09 16.90
CA VAL A 155 7.52 -5.73 15.76
C VAL A 155 7.79 -4.23 15.73
N PHE A 156 6.77 -3.39 15.97
CA PHE A 156 6.97 -1.93 16.02
C PHE A 156 7.93 -1.51 17.12
N ASN A 157 7.83 -2.11 18.29
CA ASN A 157 8.67 -1.78 19.43
C ASN A 157 10.11 -2.26 19.25
N GLU A 158 10.32 -3.42 18.63
CA GLU A 158 11.66 -4.01 18.45
C GLU A 158 12.37 -3.45 17.21
N ASN A 159 11.65 -3.23 16.08
CA ASN A 159 12.25 -2.98 14.78
C ASN A 159 11.80 -1.67 14.13
N GLY A 160 10.73 -1.05 14.61
CA GLY A 160 10.09 0.09 13.97
C GLY A 160 9.04 -0.29 12.91
N ALA A 161 8.14 0.64 12.63
CA ALA A 161 7.03 0.42 11.71
C ALA A 161 7.49 0.18 10.26
N ASP A 162 8.55 0.84 9.82
CA ASP A 162 9.07 0.71 8.45
C ASP A 162 9.57 -0.72 8.14
N ILE A 163 10.05 -1.47 9.14
CA ILE A 163 10.47 -2.86 8.93
C ILE A 163 9.25 -3.76 8.69
N LEU A 164 8.13 -3.54 9.40
CA LEU A 164 6.90 -4.28 9.15
C LEU A 164 6.32 -3.94 7.76
N ARG A 165 6.35 -2.66 7.38
CA ARG A 165 5.93 -2.21 6.05
C ARG A 165 6.80 -2.82 4.95
N LEU A 166 8.12 -2.83 5.16
CA LEU A 166 9.08 -3.46 4.24
C LEU A 166 8.82 -4.97 4.11
N TRP A 167 8.50 -5.66 5.22
CA TRP A 167 8.12 -7.07 5.17
C TRP A 167 6.89 -7.30 4.30
N ALA A 168 5.82 -6.54 4.51
CA ALA A 168 4.59 -6.66 3.73
C ALA A 168 4.82 -6.40 2.24
N ALA A 169 5.67 -5.42 1.90
CA ALA A 169 5.97 -5.06 0.53
C ALA A 169 7.03 -5.95 -0.15
N SER A 170 7.86 -6.67 0.61
CA SER A 170 8.95 -7.50 0.05
C SER A 170 8.51 -8.93 -0.31
N ALA A 171 7.32 -9.34 0.08
CA ALA A 171 6.78 -10.65 -0.20
C ALA A 171 5.87 -10.63 -1.44
N ASP A 172 5.87 -11.72 -2.20
CA ASP A 172 4.82 -11.99 -3.18
C ASP A 172 3.54 -12.38 -2.43
N TYR A 173 2.64 -11.42 -2.28
CA TYR A 173 1.40 -11.60 -1.52
C TYR A 173 0.35 -12.48 -2.21
N HIS A 174 0.54 -12.86 -3.48
CA HIS A 174 -0.34 -13.82 -4.16
C HIS A 174 -0.25 -15.22 -3.56
N ALA A 175 0.84 -15.51 -2.85
CA ALA A 175 1.04 -16.74 -2.09
C ALA A 175 0.99 -16.47 -0.57
N ASP A 176 1.05 -17.55 0.22
CA ASP A 176 1.15 -17.43 1.67
C ASP A 176 2.49 -16.81 2.08
N VAL A 177 2.43 -15.81 2.96
CA VAL A 177 3.58 -15.02 3.38
C VAL A 177 4.04 -15.45 4.76
N ARG A 178 5.31 -15.86 4.86
CA ARG A 178 5.91 -16.24 6.14
C ARG A 178 6.24 -15.01 6.98
N CYS A 179 5.99 -15.14 8.29
CA CYS A 179 6.27 -14.11 9.28
C CYS A 179 7.01 -14.73 10.47
N SER A 180 8.24 -14.26 10.73
CA SER A 180 9.03 -14.69 11.88
C SER A 180 10.04 -13.60 12.30
N LYS A 181 10.58 -13.70 13.52
CA LYS A 181 11.62 -12.78 14.02
C LYS A 181 12.89 -12.80 13.16
N GLU A 182 13.26 -13.94 12.62
CA GLU A 182 14.43 -14.11 11.74
C GLU A 182 14.25 -13.34 10.43
N ILE A 183 13.04 -13.36 9.87
CA ILE A 183 12.71 -12.59 8.63
C ILE A 183 12.84 -11.09 8.91
N PHE A 184 12.29 -10.59 10.03
CA PHE A 184 12.44 -9.18 10.39
C PHE A 184 13.90 -8.78 10.62
N LYS A 185 14.69 -9.65 11.21
CA LYS A 185 16.13 -9.42 11.40
C LYS A 185 16.87 -9.31 10.04
N GLN A 186 16.56 -10.17 9.09
CA GLN A 186 17.14 -10.09 7.72
C GLN A 186 16.70 -8.81 7.00
N LEU A 187 15.43 -8.46 7.09
CA LEU A 187 14.91 -7.22 6.49
C LEU A 187 15.52 -5.96 7.11
N SER A 188 15.79 -5.98 8.42
CA SER A 188 16.51 -4.90 9.10
C SER A 188 17.91 -4.70 8.53
N GLN A 189 18.62 -5.75 8.10
CA GLN A 189 19.91 -5.61 7.44
C GLN A 189 19.78 -4.95 6.05
N ASN A 190 18.78 -5.30 5.27
CA ASN A 190 18.50 -4.66 3.99
C ASN A 190 18.09 -3.20 4.16
N TYR A 191 17.24 -2.91 5.13
CA TYR A 191 16.88 -1.56 5.52
C TYR A 191 18.10 -0.70 5.87
N LEU A 192 19.03 -1.24 6.66
CA LEU A 192 20.25 -0.53 7.03
C LEU A 192 21.12 -0.18 5.82
N LYS A 193 21.17 -1.04 4.80
CA LYS A 193 21.88 -0.73 3.54
C LYS A 193 21.27 0.48 2.85
N PHE A 194 19.95 0.51 2.69
CA PHE A 194 19.23 1.65 2.14
C PHE A 194 19.52 2.93 2.95
N ARG A 195 19.28 2.88 4.26
CA ARG A 195 19.46 4.01 5.17
C ARG A 195 20.88 4.57 5.14
N ASN A 196 21.89 3.70 5.19
CA ASN A 196 23.29 4.13 5.18
C ASN A 196 23.69 4.72 3.83
N THR A 197 23.18 4.20 2.72
CA THR A 197 23.39 4.77 1.38
C THR A 197 22.79 6.16 1.27
N CYS A 198 21.55 6.35 1.74
CA CYS A 198 20.91 7.66 1.79
C CYS A 198 21.63 8.64 2.71
N LYS A 199 22.08 8.16 3.89
CA LYS A 199 22.88 9.00 4.80
C LYS A 199 24.17 9.47 4.16
N PHE A 200 24.89 8.59 3.46
CA PHE A 200 26.11 8.99 2.74
C PHE A 200 25.83 10.10 1.71
N MET A 201 24.72 9.99 0.97
CA MET A 201 24.35 11.02 0.00
C MET A 201 23.99 12.35 0.71
N LEU A 202 23.22 12.30 1.79
CA LEU A 202 22.87 13.48 2.59
C LEU A 202 24.12 14.21 3.12
N ASP A 203 25.06 13.48 3.70
CA ASP A 203 26.29 14.02 4.27
C ASP A 203 27.13 14.75 3.21
N ASN A 204 26.99 14.38 1.94
CA ASN A 204 27.71 15.00 0.82
C ASN A 204 26.92 16.08 0.07
N LEU A 205 25.72 16.43 0.53
CA LEU A 205 24.87 17.47 -0.07
C LEU A 205 24.74 18.73 0.80
N VAL A 206 25.46 18.84 1.92
CA VAL A 206 25.35 19.93 2.89
C VAL A 206 25.61 21.31 2.26
N ASP A 207 26.55 21.40 1.30
CA ASP A 207 26.93 22.61 0.59
C ASP A 207 26.39 22.69 -0.84
N PHE A 208 25.39 21.83 -1.17
CA PHE A 208 24.80 21.75 -2.50
C PHE A 208 23.58 22.65 -2.65
N ASP A 209 23.54 23.40 -3.72
CA ASP A 209 22.39 24.24 -4.11
C ASP A 209 21.59 23.50 -5.22
N PRO A 210 20.38 23.00 -4.92
CA PRO A 210 19.59 22.24 -5.88
C PRO A 210 19.06 23.06 -7.05
N GLU A 211 19.10 24.41 -6.96
CA GLU A 211 18.77 25.29 -8.09
C GLU A 211 19.92 25.38 -9.12
N LYS A 212 21.10 24.82 -8.81
CA LYS A 212 22.31 24.87 -9.65
C LYS A 212 22.77 23.48 -10.09
N LEU A 213 21.88 22.73 -10.71
CA LEU A 213 22.24 21.43 -11.28
C LEU A 213 23.26 21.55 -12.39
N THR A 214 24.23 20.63 -12.41
CA THR A 214 25.15 20.48 -13.57
C THR A 214 24.35 20.06 -14.79
N LYS A 215 24.53 20.74 -15.91
CA LYS A 215 23.81 20.46 -17.13
C LYS A 215 24.29 19.13 -17.77
N PRO A 216 23.44 18.45 -18.55
CA PRO A 216 23.79 17.16 -19.18
C PRO A 216 25.06 17.20 -20.02
N GLU A 217 25.29 18.29 -20.76
CA GLU A 217 26.47 18.47 -21.63
C GLU A 217 27.78 18.66 -20.84
N ASP A 218 27.70 19.17 -19.60
CA ASP A 218 28.85 19.41 -18.73
C ASP A 218 29.10 18.24 -17.75
N MET A 219 28.19 17.25 -17.74
CA MET A 219 28.25 16.15 -16.77
C MET A 219 29.16 15.00 -17.27
N PRO A 220 30.16 14.56 -16.46
CA PRO A 220 30.95 13.38 -16.77
C PRO A 220 30.14 12.13 -17.06
N VAL A 221 30.65 11.27 -17.95
CA VAL A 221 29.93 10.07 -18.39
C VAL A 221 29.55 9.13 -17.23
N LEU A 222 30.40 9.02 -16.20
CA LEU A 222 30.10 8.19 -15.01
C LEU A 222 28.87 8.67 -14.25
N ASP A 223 28.71 9.99 -14.11
CA ASP A 223 27.56 10.57 -13.40
C ASP A 223 26.28 10.40 -14.22
N ARG A 224 26.37 10.57 -15.55
CA ARG A 224 25.29 10.26 -16.49
C ARG A 224 24.94 8.78 -16.52
N TRP A 225 25.92 7.88 -16.36
CA TRP A 225 25.68 6.45 -16.24
C TRP A 225 24.79 6.15 -15.01
N LEU A 226 25.08 6.75 -13.85
CA LEU A 226 24.26 6.59 -12.67
C LEU A 226 22.81 7.05 -12.93
N LEU A 227 22.63 8.23 -13.55
CA LEU A 227 21.30 8.76 -13.84
C LEU A 227 20.56 7.92 -14.89
N THR A 228 21.27 7.27 -15.81
CA THR A 228 20.67 6.30 -16.74
C THR A 228 20.16 5.07 -15.98
N LYS A 229 20.96 4.54 -15.04
CA LYS A 229 20.51 3.43 -14.16
C LYS A 229 19.36 3.84 -13.23
N LEU A 230 19.32 5.09 -12.80
CA LEU A 230 18.21 5.64 -12.03
C LEU A 230 16.93 5.70 -12.88
N ASN A 231 17.02 6.07 -14.15
CA ASN A 231 15.88 6.07 -15.07
C ASN A 231 15.29 4.66 -15.23
N GLU A 232 16.14 3.63 -15.40
CA GLU A 232 15.72 2.23 -15.45
C GLU A 232 14.95 1.84 -14.16
N LEU A 233 15.42 2.30 -13.00
CA LEU A 233 14.76 2.07 -11.71
C LEU A 233 13.40 2.78 -11.62
N ILE A 234 13.31 4.04 -12.07
CA ILE A 234 12.04 4.81 -12.08
C ILE A 234 11.00 4.09 -12.92
N GLU A 235 11.34 3.73 -14.16
CA GLU A 235 10.42 3.05 -15.07
C GLU A 235 9.95 1.69 -14.51
N LYS A 236 10.88 0.91 -13.97
CA LYS A 236 10.57 -0.37 -13.33
C LYS A 236 9.66 -0.21 -12.12
N ALA A 237 9.90 0.79 -11.28
CA ALA A 237 9.09 1.05 -10.10
C ALA A 237 7.69 1.56 -10.48
N GLU A 238 7.58 2.48 -11.44
CA GLU A 238 6.29 2.98 -11.93
C GLU A 238 5.42 1.83 -12.45
N GLN A 239 5.98 0.95 -13.28
CA GLN A 239 5.25 -0.23 -13.77
C GLN A 239 4.84 -1.16 -12.63
N SER A 240 5.75 -1.46 -11.70
CA SER A 240 5.49 -2.38 -10.60
C SER A 240 4.44 -1.84 -9.62
N TYR A 241 4.38 -0.52 -9.40
CA TYR A 241 3.30 0.09 -8.62
C TYR A 241 1.95 0.00 -9.33
N CYS A 242 1.92 0.21 -10.66
CA CYS A 242 0.71 0.05 -11.45
C CYS A 242 0.18 -1.40 -11.44
N ASP A 243 1.08 -2.37 -11.40
CA ASP A 243 0.77 -3.81 -11.40
C ASP A 243 0.58 -4.38 -9.97
N TYR A 244 0.74 -3.54 -8.93
CA TYR A 244 0.72 -3.94 -7.50
C TYR A 244 1.80 -4.96 -7.11
N GLU A 245 2.92 -5.01 -7.84
CA GLU A 245 4.05 -5.93 -7.64
C GLU A 245 5.13 -5.30 -6.73
N PHE A 246 4.78 -5.03 -5.47
CA PHE A 246 5.64 -4.26 -4.55
C PHE A 246 6.96 -4.94 -4.22
N HIS A 247 7.01 -6.28 -4.24
CA HIS A 247 8.23 -7.03 -4.01
C HIS A 247 9.30 -6.75 -5.07
N ILE A 248 8.90 -6.49 -6.32
CA ILE A 248 9.82 -6.11 -7.40
C ILE A 248 10.49 -4.77 -7.07
N ILE A 249 9.74 -3.81 -6.53
CA ILE A 249 10.27 -2.49 -6.15
C ILE A 249 11.29 -2.63 -5.02
N THR A 250 10.96 -3.40 -3.97
CA THR A 250 11.86 -3.58 -2.83
C THR A 250 13.17 -4.23 -3.24
N HIS A 251 13.13 -5.23 -4.11
CA HIS A 251 14.32 -5.87 -4.66
C HIS A 251 15.12 -4.94 -5.55
N ALA A 252 14.48 -4.19 -6.45
CA ALA A 252 15.14 -3.26 -7.35
C ALA A 252 15.83 -2.12 -6.60
N VAL A 253 15.20 -1.53 -5.59
CA VAL A 253 15.80 -0.48 -4.76
C VAL A 253 16.97 -1.03 -3.94
N ASN A 254 16.83 -2.22 -3.34
CA ASN A 254 17.94 -2.84 -2.62
C ASN A 254 19.14 -3.13 -3.53
N ASP A 255 18.90 -3.68 -4.71
CA ASP A 255 19.95 -3.96 -5.70
C ASP A 255 20.64 -2.67 -6.15
N PHE A 256 19.87 -1.64 -6.46
CA PHE A 256 20.39 -0.33 -6.85
C PHE A 256 21.28 0.29 -5.74
N CYS A 257 20.82 0.24 -4.48
CA CYS A 257 21.59 0.76 -3.36
C CYS A 257 22.88 -0.02 -3.10
N VAL A 258 22.85 -1.35 -3.24
CA VAL A 258 24.00 -2.22 -2.95
C VAL A 258 24.97 -2.25 -4.12
N ASN A 259 24.50 -2.59 -5.31
CA ASN A 259 25.35 -2.89 -6.45
C ASN A 259 25.68 -1.65 -7.28
N THR A 260 24.69 -0.81 -7.57
CA THR A 260 24.91 0.38 -8.39
C THR A 260 25.55 1.52 -7.59
N LEU A 261 25.00 1.83 -6.40
CA LEU A 261 25.49 2.91 -5.56
C LEU A 261 26.72 2.49 -4.73
N SER A 262 26.49 1.70 -3.67
CA SER A 262 27.51 1.50 -2.62
C SER A 262 28.78 0.81 -3.11
N SER A 263 28.67 -0.27 -3.90
CA SER A 263 29.82 -1.06 -4.35
C SER A 263 30.49 -0.51 -5.62
N PHE A 264 29.87 0.45 -6.29
CA PHE A 264 30.44 0.99 -7.54
C PHE A 264 30.50 2.53 -7.52
N TYR A 265 29.39 3.23 -7.74
CA TYR A 265 29.42 4.67 -7.98
C TYR A 265 29.96 5.47 -6.79
N LEU A 266 29.42 5.24 -5.59
CA LEU A 266 29.84 5.98 -4.40
C LEU A 266 31.30 5.72 -4.03
N ASP A 267 31.80 4.50 -4.29
CA ASP A 267 33.19 4.17 -4.04
C ASP A 267 34.14 4.97 -4.95
N ILE A 268 33.78 5.11 -6.23
CA ILE A 268 34.60 5.82 -7.22
C ILE A 268 34.58 7.34 -6.98
N VAL A 269 33.46 7.94 -6.61
CA VAL A 269 33.33 9.39 -6.51
C VAL A 269 33.84 9.99 -5.19
N LYS A 270 34.28 9.15 -4.23
CA LYS A 270 34.80 9.62 -2.94
C LYS A 270 35.91 10.65 -3.08
N ASP A 271 36.86 10.45 -4.01
CA ASP A 271 37.96 11.38 -4.21
C ASP A 271 37.47 12.74 -4.67
N ARG A 272 36.45 12.79 -5.55
CA ARG A 272 35.85 14.05 -5.99
C ARG A 272 35.13 14.74 -4.84
N LEU A 273 34.38 14.00 -4.03
CA LEU A 273 33.58 14.55 -2.95
C LEU A 273 34.42 15.09 -1.78
N TYR A 274 35.55 14.43 -1.48
CA TYR A 274 36.37 14.74 -0.29
C TYR A 274 37.65 15.52 -0.59
N CYS A 275 38.23 15.37 -1.77
CA CYS A 275 39.53 15.95 -2.08
C CYS A 275 39.46 17.16 -3.00
N GLU A 276 38.38 17.31 -3.78
CA GLU A 276 38.24 18.47 -4.67
C GLU A 276 37.64 19.69 -3.96
N GLY A 277 37.98 20.89 -4.45
CA GLY A 277 37.44 22.12 -3.90
C GLY A 277 35.92 22.25 -4.05
N ALA A 278 35.30 23.04 -3.19
CA ALA A 278 33.84 23.20 -3.17
C ALA A 278 33.24 23.61 -4.52
N GLU A 279 33.96 24.41 -5.30
CA GLU A 279 33.47 24.90 -6.61
C GLU A 279 34.01 24.07 -7.80
N SER A 280 34.60 22.89 -7.54
CA SER A 280 35.04 22.01 -8.63
C SER A 280 33.84 21.54 -9.45
N ALA A 281 33.92 21.64 -10.78
CA ALA A 281 32.86 21.22 -11.68
C ALA A 281 32.55 19.72 -11.56
N THR A 282 33.57 18.88 -11.37
CA THR A 282 33.43 17.44 -11.22
C THR A 282 32.81 17.05 -9.86
N ARG A 283 33.11 17.80 -8.79
CA ARG A 283 32.47 17.65 -7.48
C ARG A 283 30.99 18.05 -7.56
N ARG A 284 30.67 19.20 -8.14
CA ARG A 284 29.29 19.67 -8.32
C ARG A 284 28.48 18.74 -9.21
N SER A 285 29.09 18.14 -10.23
CA SER A 285 28.47 17.11 -11.06
C SER A 285 28.11 15.87 -10.24
N ALA A 286 29.05 15.36 -9.45
CA ALA A 286 28.77 14.21 -8.57
C ALA A 286 27.64 14.54 -7.58
N GLN A 287 27.66 15.72 -6.96
CA GLN A 287 26.57 16.17 -6.06
C GLN A 287 25.22 16.29 -6.79
N THR A 288 25.19 16.78 -8.03
CA THR A 288 23.96 16.77 -8.86
C THR A 288 23.42 15.36 -9.03
N ALA A 289 24.27 14.39 -9.37
CA ALA A 289 23.86 12.99 -9.52
C ALA A 289 23.36 12.39 -8.18
N LEU A 290 24.04 12.68 -7.06
CA LEU A 290 23.61 12.25 -5.72
C LEU A 290 22.27 12.89 -5.33
N TYR A 291 22.08 14.19 -5.56
CA TYR A 291 20.84 14.89 -5.27
C TYR A 291 19.65 14.30 -6.02
N LEU A 292 19.76 14.18 -7.35
CA LEU A 292 18.69 13.60 -8.18
C LEU A 292 18.36 12.15 -7.77
N THR A 293 19.40 11.39 -7.38
CA THR A 293 19.23 10.01 -6.91
C THR A 293 18.50 9.97 -5.56
N LEU A 294 18.94 10.76 -4.58
CA LEU A 294 18.35 10.78 -3.25
C LEU A 294 16.91 11.29 -3.28
N HIS A 295 16.68 12.38 -4.01
CA HIS A 295 15.37 12.96 -4.24
C HIS A 295 14.38 11.95 -4.86
N THR A 296 14.86 11.17 -5.84
CA THR A 296 14.07 10.11 -6.46
C THR A 296 13.79 8.96 -5.51
N LEU A 297 14.83 8.42 -4.85
CA LEU A 297 14.68 7.29 -3.92
C LEU A 297 13.76 7.63 -2.76
N SER A 298 13.81 8.85 -2.23
CA SER A 298 12.92 9.31 -1.15
C SER A 298 11.46 9.27 -1.56
N LYS A 299 11.12 9.80 -2.73
CA LYS A 299 9.75 9.82 -3.25
C LYS A 299 9.29 8.43 -3.67
N LEU A 300 10.14 7.69 -4.39
CA LEU A 300 9.82 6.39 -4.94
C LEU A 300 9.58 5.34 -3.86
N PHE A 301 10.29 5.41 -2.75
CA PHE A 301 10.22 4.41 -1.69
C PHE A 301 9.36 4.84 -0.48
N ALA A 302 8.88 6.09 -0.45
CA ALA A 302 7.99 6.61 0.59
C ALA A 302 6.69 5.79 0.80
N PRO A 303 6.03 5.23 -0.24
CA PRO A 303 4.89 4.35 -0.02
C PRO A 303 5.20 3.11 0.81
N ILE A 304 6.45 2.68 0.87
CA ILE A 304 6.93 1.49 1.61
C ILE A 304 7.60 1.91 2.93
N LEU A 305 8.67 2.71 2.87
CA LEU A 305 9.42 3.21 4.04
C LEU A 305 8.99 4.64 4.39
N ALA A 306 7.73 4.81 4.80
CA ALA A 306 7.09 6.11 4.94
C ALA A 306 7.83 7.04 5.92
N PHE A 307 8.25 6.54 7.07
CA PHE A 307 8.92 7.34 8.10
C PHE A 307 10.36 7.67 7.71
N THR A 308 11.10 6.67 7.26
CA THR A 308 12.52 6.86 6.87
C THR A 308 12.65 7.80 5.68
N CYS A 309 11.80 7.66 4.67
CA CYS A 309 11.85 8.54 3.50
C CYS A 309 11.45 9.98 3.84
N ASP A 310 10.52 10.18 4.77
CA ASP A 310 10.18 11.51 5.24
C ASP A 310 11.32 12.16 6.06
N GLU A 311 11.99 11.39 6.94
CA GLU A 311 13.20 11.88 7.64
C GLU A 311 14.31 12.29 6.65
N ILE A 312 14.52 11.51 5.60
CA ILE A 312 15.49 11.84 4.53
C ILE A 312 15.05 13.10 3.82
N TRP A 313 13.77 13.21 3.46
CA TRP A 313 13.19 14.35 2.78
C TRP A 313 13.38 15.63 3.58
N LEU A 314 13.03 15.63 4.85
CA LEU A 314 13.18 16.78 5.75
C LEU A 314 14.65 17.22 5.96
N ALA A 315 15.60 16.32 5.73
CA ALA A 315 17.04 16.58 5.91
C ALA A 315 17.77 17.02 4.63
N MET A 316 17.17 16.83 3.44
CA MET A 316 17.82 17.18 2.18
C MET A 316 17.50 18.61 1.73
N PRO A 317 18.33 19.21 0.85
CA PRO A 317 18.00 20.49 0.24
C PRO A 317 16.82 20.33 -0.75
N HIS A 318 16.01 21.40 -0.90
CA HIS A 318 14.83 21.44 -1.75
C HIS A 318 14.89 22.54 -2.78
N THR A 319 14.22 22.35 -3.92
CA THR A 319 13.93 23.41 -4.91
C THR A 319 12.66 24.16 -4.54
N GLY A 320 12.41 25.28 -5.23
CA GLY A 320 11.15 26.02 -5.06
C GLY A 320 9.89 25.26 -5.49
N ASP A 321 10.04 24.19 -6.29
CA ASP A 321 8.94 23.34 -6.77
C ASP A 321 8.58 22.21 -5.80
N ASP A 322 9.43 21.94 -4.80
CA ASP A 322 9.21 20.89 -3.82
C ASP A 322 8.32 21.37 -2.66
N ASP A 323 7.39 20.52 -2.23
CA ASP A 323 6.74 20.70 -0.93
C ASP A 323 7.63 20.08 0.17
N ALA A 324 8.42 20.94 0.81
CA ALA A 324 9.41 20.53 1.82
C ALA A 324 8.78 20.01 3.13
N ARG A 325 7.45 20.11 3.31
CA ARG A 325 6.77 19.73 4.57
C ARG A 325 6.70 18.23 4.78
N ASN A 326 6.55 17.47 3.71
CA ASN A 326 6.47 16.01 3.77
C ASN A 326 6.68 15.41 2.38
N VAL A 327 7.40 14.28 2.31
CA VAL A 327 7.71 13.60 1.04
C VAL A 327 6.47 13.18 0.25
N VAL A 328 5.40 12.77 0.93
CA VAL A 328 4.17 12.29 0.28
C VAL A 328 3.32 13.39 -0.36
N LEU A 329 3.65 14.66 -0.14
CA LEU A 329 3.01 15.79 -0.82
C LEU A 329 3.59 16.04 -2.21
N ASN A 330 4.57 15.26 -2.61
CA ASN A 330 5.29 15.39 -3.87
C ASN A 330 5.04 14.19 -4.79
N GLU A 331 4.92 14.45 -6.08
CA GLU A 331 4.82 13.39 -7.08
C GLU A 331 6.16 12.68 -7.29
N MET A 332 6.11 11.40 -7.67
CA MET A 332 7.29 10.63 -8.06
C MET A 332 7.96 11.25 -9.28
N ASN A 333 9.29 11.21 -9.31
CA ASN A 333 10.04 11.76 -10.43
C ASN A 333 9.81 10.93 -11.70
N LYS A 334 9.78 11.64 -12.82
CA LYS A 334 9.87 11.02 -14.15
C LYS A 334 11.34 10.80 -14.52
N PRO A 335 11.63 9.90 -15.48
CA PRO A 335 12.99 9.67 -15.95
C PRO A 335 13.70 10.96 -16.42
N PHE A 336 14.93 11.13 -16.00
CA PHE A 336 15.79 12.26 -16.37
C PHE A 336 16.42 12.03 -17.75
N THR A 337 15.59 11.96 -18.80
CA THR A 337 16.00 11.55 -20.16
C THR A 337 17.10 12.44 -20.77
N ALA A 338 17.17 13.72 -20.38
CA ALA A 338 18.21 14.63 -20.83
C ALA A 338 19.63 14.18 -20.39
N TYR A 339 19.74 13.50 -19.26
CA TYR A 339 21.00 12.96 -18.75
C TYR A 339 21.33 11.55 -19.26
N ALA A 340 20.38 10.89 -19.92
CA ALA A 340 20.55 9.51 -20.35
C ALA A 340 21.74 9.36 -21.33
N LEU A 341 22.46 8.24 -21.20
CA LEU A 341 23.45 7.79 -22.16
C LEU A 341 22.78 6.93 -23.24
N ASP A 342 23.39 6.90 -24.41
CA ASP A 342 22.98 5.97 -25.47
C ASP A 342 23.31 4.52 -25.11
N SER A 343 22.65 3.59 -25.79
CA SER A 343 22.77 2.15 -25.52
C SER A 343 24.19 1.61 -25.79
N GLU A 344 24.93 2.18 -26.75
CA GLU A 344 26.31 1.75 -27.03
C GLU A 344 27.25 2.13 -25.89
N THR A 345 27.09 3.36 -25.37
CA THR A 345 27.89 3.82 -24.20
C THR A 345 27.51 3.01 -22.96
N MET A 346 26.24 2.71 -22.73
CA MET A 346 25.83 1.86 -21.62
C MET A 346 26.41 0.44 -21.71
N ALA A 347 26.40 -0.19 -22.89
CA ALA A 347 27.01 -1.50 -23.10
C ALA A 347 28.53 -1.52 -22.82
N ARG A 348 29.23 -0.44 -23.16
CA ARG A 348 30.66 -0.28 -22.81
C ARG A 348 30.86 -0.23 -21.28
N TRP A 349 29.99 0.48 -20.56
CA TRP A 349 30.04 0.53 -19.08
C TRP A 349 29.77 -0.84 -18.45
N GLU A 350 28.78 -1.57 -18.94
CA GLU A 350 28.51 -2.94 -18.47
C GLU A 350 29.73 -3.85 -18.64
N HIS A 351 30.44 -3.73 -19.78
CA HIS A 351 31.67 -4.48 -20.01
C HIS A 351 32.79 -4.09 -19.03
N ILE A 352 32.97 -2.78 -18.77
CA ILE A 352 33.97 -2.29 -17.81
C ILE A 352 33.66 -2.82 -16.40
N ILE A 353 32.40 -2.83 -16.00
CA ILE A 353 31.97 -3.35 -14.71
C ILE A 353 32.21 -4.85 -14.60
N ALA A 354 31.94 -5.60 -15.66
CA ALA A 354 32.24 -7.04 -15.71
C ALA A 354 33.73 -7.33 -15.55
N VAL A 355 34.61 -6.60 -16.26
CA VAL A 355 36.05 -6.70 -16.10
C VAL A 355 36.50 -6.36 -14.68
N ARG A 356 35.96 -5.27 -14.08
CA ARG A 356 36.24 -4.89 -12.68
C ARG A 356 35.87 -6.01 -11.71
N THR A 357 34.76 -6.68 -11.92
CA THR A 357 34.30 -7.79 -11.06
C THR A 357 35.32 -8.95 -11.09
N VAL A 358 35.84 -9.31 -12.27
CA VAL A 358 36.86 -10.37 -12.41
C VAL A 358 38.17 -9.97 -11.72
N VAL A 359 38.59 -8.71 -11.91
CA VAL A 359 39.82 -8.18 -11.26
C VAL A 359 39.70 -8.19 -9.75
N ASN A 360 38.54 -7.73 -9.22
CA ASN A 360 38.31 -7.74 -7.78
C ASN A 360 38.32 -9.17 -7.20
N GLY A 361 37.70 -10.14 -7.88
CA GLY A 361 37.75 -11.54 -7.47
C GLY A 361 39.21 -12.08 -7.40
N ALA A 362 40.01 -11.81 -8.40
CA ALA A 362 41.41 -12.21 -8.38
C ALA A 362 42.25 -11.51 -7.28
N LEU A 363 41.91 -10.23 -6.97
CA LEU A 363 42.57 -9.52 -5.87
C LEU A 363 42.17 -10.08 -4.49
N GLU A 364 40.93 -10.49 -4.29
CA GLU A 364 40.51 -11.15 -3.06
C GLU A 364 41.17 -12.50 -2.86
N GLU A 365 41.28 -13.31 -3.92
CA GLU A 365 42.04 -14.57 -3.89
C GLU A 365 43.53 -14.37 -3.56
N ALA A 366 44.12 -13.30 -4.08
CA ALA A 366 45.55 -12.99 -3.80
C ALA A 366 45.78 -12.44 -2.38
N ARG A 367 44.76 -11.94 -1.71
CA ARG A 367 44.82 -11.43 -0.31
C ARG A 367 44.54 -12.50 0.74
N ALA A 368 43.85 -13.58 0.37
CA ALA A 368 43.54 -14.72 1.24
C ALA A 368 44.76 -15.66 1.40
#